data_1dce5d16508119f417113f920d156cd0
#
_entry.id   1dce5d16508119f417113f920d156cd0
#
_cell.length_a   1.000
_cell.length_b   1.000
_cell.length_c   1.000
_cell.angle_alpha   90.00
_cell.angle_beta   90.00
_cell.angle_gamma   90.00
#
_symmetry.space_group_name_H-M   'P 1'
#
loop_
_entity.id
_entity.type
_entity.pdbx_description
1 polymer ?
#
loop_
_entity_poly.entity_id
_entity_poly.type
_entity_poly.pdbx_seq_one_letter_code
_entity_poly.pdbx_strand_id
1 'polypeptide(L)'
;MPIYLPPISRKQFLARSLAAGAALAFSPKLFAASRKVDEHCWALISDIHIAADRRKVARGVSMTQNFEATVKEILALKKLPAAALICGDLAFNTGEKGDYENMIELLRPMRVAQMPVHLVLGNHDHRERFWDALQSERSAKRPLKDRHASIIHTPRANWFVLDSLDETLSIPGVLGATQLSWLAKSLDANANKPALVVVHHNPDEREKISGLIETKELFKVMRPRKQVKAFFYGHTHRWSVQEDSSGIHLVNLPTTAYRFDPSYPCGWVVANLEKRGIRLELRCLDHQHDEHGHVVSLEWRF
;
A
#
# COMPACT_ATOMS: atom_id res chain seq x y z
N MET A 1 11.30 -0.11 12.64
CA MET A 1 10.40 0.39 11.60
C MET A 1 10.21 -0.72 10.59
N PRO A 2 9.03 -0.91 10.05
CA PRO A 2 8.84 -1.81 8.93
C PRO A 2 9.67 -1.33 7.75
N ILE A 3 9.89 -2.22 6.80
CA ILE A 3 10.57 -1.89 5.57
C ILE A 3 9.69 -0.91 4.79
N TYR A 4 10.23 0.23 4.47
CA TYR A 4 9.72 1.10 3.43
C TYR A 4 10.87 1.43 2.49
N LEU A 5 10.57 1.72 1.26
CA LEU A 5 11.56 2.06 0.26
C LEU A 5 11.79 3.58 0.27
N PRO A 6 12.90 4.05 0.88
CA PRO A 6 13.21 5.47 0.89
C PRO A 6 13.59 5.98 -0.50
N PRO A 7 13.51 7.29 -0.73
CA PRO A 7 14.05 7.93 -1.91
C PRO A 7 15.53 7.55 -2.16
N ILE A 8 15.91 7.43 -3.43
CA ILE A 8 17.29 7.17 -3.82
C ILE A 8 18.02 8.49 -4.03
N SER A 9 19.13 8.73 -3.31
CA SER A 9 19.96 9.92 -3.54
C SER A 9 20.66 9.85 -4.91
N ARG A 10 21.00 11.03 -5.48
CA ARG A 10 21.77 11.11 -6.74
C ARG A 10 23.06 10.31 -6.68
N LYS A 11 23.78 10.37 -5.55
CA LYS A 11 25.03 9.64 -5.34
C LYS A 11 24.82 8.12 -5.36
N GLN A 12 23.78 7.62 -4.69
CA GLN A 12 23.42 6.20 -4.69
C GLN A 12 22.97 5.73 -6.08
N PHE A 13 22.22 6.55 -6.80
CA PHE A 13 21.81 6.26 -8.17
C PHE A 13 23.02 6.09 -9.10
N LEU A 14 23.94 7.05 -9.10
CA LEU A 14 25.16 7.00 -9.91
C LEU A 14 26.06 5.82 -9.56
N ALA A 15 26.26 5.56 -8.27
CA ALA A 15 27.09 4.44 -7.80
C ALA A 15 26.52 3.08 -8.26
N ARG A 16 25.20 2.88 -8.18
CA ARG A 16 24.54 1.64 -8.62
C ARG A 16 24.53 1.50 -10.14
N SER A 17 24.41 2.60 -10.90
CA SER A 17 24.44 2.59 -12.37
C SER A 17 25.85 2.25 -12.89
N LEU A 18 26.92 2.72 -12.24
CA LEU A 18 28.30 2.39 -12.56
C LEU A 18 28.62 0.91 -12.25
N ALA A 19 28.12 0.39 -11.12
CA ALA A 19 28.33 -1.01 -10.73
C ALA A 19 27.61 -2.00 -11.68
N ALA A 20 26.53 -1.59 -12.33
CA ALA A 20 25.76 -2.40 -13.26
C ALA A 20 26.31 -2.39 -14.71
N GLY A 21 27.42 -1.70 -14.98
CA GLY A 21 28.02 -1.61 -16.33
C GLY A 21 27.14 -0.92 -17.37
N ALA A 22 26.04 -0.34 -16.97
CA ALA A 22 25.09 0.35 -17.84
C ALA A 22 25.48 1.82 -17.96
N ALA A 23 26.33 2.14 -18.91
CA ALA A 23 26.44 3.50 -19.44
C ALA A 23 25.16 3.84 -20.24
N LEU A 24 24.04 3.90 -19.54
CA LEU A 24 22.85 4.54 -20.08
C LEU A 24 23.13 6.04 -20.09
N ALA A 25 23.14 6.64 -21.28
CA ALA A 25 23.12 8.06 -21.48
C ALA A 25 21.81 8.63 -20.90
N PHE A 26 21.73 8.71 -19.58
CA PHE A 26 20.64 9.39 -18.90
C PHE A 26 20.84 10.89 -19.06
N SER A 27 19.99 11.49 -19.86
CA SER A 27 19.93 12.94 -19.98
C SER A 27 19.87 13.58 -18.59
N PRO A 28 20.73 14.56 -18.28
CA PRO A 28 20.71 15.29 -17.00
C PRO A 28 19.36 15.94 -16.68
N LYS A 29 18.47 16.04 -17.65
CA LYS A 29 17.10 16.57 -17.53
C LYS A 29 16.18 15.76 -16.56
N LEU A 30 16.46 14.48 -16.29
CA LEU A 30 15.69 13.70 -15.29
C LEU A 30 15.86 14.18 -13.84
N PHE A 31 16.93 14.95 -13.56
CA PHE A 31 17.20 15.50 -12.23
C PHE A 31 17.01 17.03 -12.15
N ALA A 32 16.47 17.67 -13.19
CA ALA A 32 16.61 19.11 -13.41
C ALA A 32 15.53 19.99 -12.76
N ALA A 33 14.52 19.46 -12.10
CA ALA A 33 13.64 20.28 -11.26
C ALA A 33 13.17 19.45 -10.08
N SER A 34 13.30 19.96 -8.85
CA SER A 34 12.58 19.39 -7.71
C SER A 34 11.09 19.55 -7.99
N ARG A 35 10.43 18.46 -8.40
CA ARG A 35 8.97 18.49 -8.63
C ARG A 35 8.30 18.86 -7.31
N LYS A 36 7.31 19.72 -7.38
CA LYS A 36 6.52 20.08 -6.20
C LYS A 36 5.84 18.81 -5.66
N VAL A 37 6.01 18.58 -4.38
CA VAL A 37 5.34 17.49 -3.64
C VAL A 37 4.10 18.08 -2.97
N ASP A 38 3.00 17.34 -2.99
CA ASP A 38 1.84 17.63 -2.16
C ASP A 38 1.92 16.75 -0.90
N GLU A 39 2.27 17.34 0.23
CA GLU A 39 2.47 16.63 1.51
C GLU A 39 1.20 15.96 2.07
N HIS A 40 0.05 16.27 1.49
CA HIS A 40 -1.24 15.72 1.88
C HIS A 40 -1.78 14.69 0.87
N CYS A 41 -1.14 14.54 -0.28
CA CYS A 41 -1.52 13.60 -1.33
C CYS A 41 -0.78 12.28 -1.17
N TRP A 42 -1.48 11.16 -1.33
CA TRP A 42 -0.96 9.80 -1.28
C TRP A 42 -1.40 9.01 -2.50
N ALA A 43 -0.54 8.15 -3.02
CA ALA A 43 -0.91 7.13 -3.99
C ALA A 43 -1.20 5.82 -3.24
N LEU A 44 -2.45 5.36 -3.25
CA LEU A 44 -2.84 4.09 -2.63
C LEU A 44 -2.98 3.05 -3.73
N ILE A 45 -2.27 1.95 -3.56
CA ILE A 45 -2.16 0.84 -4.52
C ILE A 45 -2.43 -0.45 -3.74
N SER A 46 -2.96 -1.48 -4.38
CA SER A 46 -3.16 -2.79 -3.75
C SER A 46 -3.00 -3.93 -4.76
N ASP A 47 -2.67 -5.11 -4.25
CA ASP A 47 -2.74 -6.37 -5.00
C ASP A 47 -2.00 -6.27 -6.35
N ILE A 48 -0.69 -5.97 -6.29
CA ILE A 48 0.14 -5.78 -7.48
C ILE A 48 0.64 -7.09 -8.10
N HIS A 49 0.73 -8.16 -7.32
CA HIS A 49 1.07 -9.53 -7.73
C HIS A 49 2.28 -9.62 -8.68
N ILE A 50 3.37 -8.97 -8.35
CA ILE A 50 4.57 -8.96 -9.20
C ILE A 50 5.29 -10.32 -9.15
N ALA A 51 5.52 -10.89 -10.32
CA ALA A 51 6.30 -12.11 -10.50
C ALA A 51 7.78 -11.81 -10.81
N ALA A 52 8.65 -12.76 -10.50
CA ALA A 52 10.07 -12.71 -10.88
C ALA A 52 10.24 -12.64 -12.41
N ASP A 53 9.45 -13.41 -13.16
CA ASP A 53 9.39 -13.28 -14.62
C ASP A 53 8.48 -12.12 -15.01
N ARG A 54 9.06 -11.04 -15.53
CA ARG A 54 8.33 -9.84 -16.00
C ARG A 54 7.32 -10.13 -17.11
N ARG A 55 7.48 -11.24 -17.83
CA ARG A 55 6.55 -11.66 -18.91
C ARG A 55 5.37 -12.47 -18.39
N LYS A 56 5.32 -12.74 -17.07
CA LYS A 56 4.24 -13.50 -16.46
C LYS A 56 2.89 -12.85 -16.74
N VAL A 57 1.98 -13.67 -17.26
CA VAL A 57 0.58 -13.30 -17.49
C VAL A 57 -0.30 -14.14 -16.56
N ALA A 58 -1.26 -13.53 -15.91
CA ALA A 58 -2.27 -14.21 -15.13
C ALA A 58 -3.64 -13.61 -15.46
N ARG A 59 -4.66 -14.46 -15.60
CA ARG A 59 -6.03 -14.04 -15.96
C ARG A 59 -6.09 -13.10 -17.19
N GLY A 60 -5.20 -13.31 -18.15
CA GLY A 60 -5.15 -12.53 -19.40
C GLY A 60 -4.43 -11.19 -19.32
N VAL A 61 -3.82 -10.82 -18.18
CA VAL A 61 -3.12 -9.55 -18.03
C VAL A 61 -1.66 -9.74 -17.59
N SER A 62 -0.80 -8.83 -18.00
CA SER A 62 0.57 -8.71 -17.50
C SER A 62 0.58 -7.80 -16.27
N MET A 63 0.80 -8.36 -15.07
CA MET A 63 0.88 -7.60 -13.83
C MET A 63 2.01 -6.57 -13.88
N THR A 64 3.14 -6.93 -14.49
CA THR A 64 4.27 -6.00 -14.68
C THR A 64 3.86 -4.77 -15.49
N GLN A 65 3.18 -4.96 -16.65
CA GLN A 65 2.75 -3.85 -17.50
C GLN A 65 1.72 -2.96 -16.80
N ASN A 66 0.75 -3.57 -16.10
CA ASN A 66 -0.24 -2.83 -15.32
C ASN A 66 0.43 -1.97 -14.23
N PHE A 67 1.41 -2.54 -13.54
CA PHE A 67 2.11 -1.81 -12.48
C PHE A 67 3.03 -0.71 -13.05
N GLU A 68 3.73 -0.96 -14.16
CA GLU A 68 4.52 0.07 -14.87
C GLU A 68 3.63 1.24 -15.34
N ALA A 69 2.42 0.96 -15.85
CA ALA A 69 1.45 1.97 -16.20
C ALA A 69 1.03 2.80 -14.97
N THR A 70 0.70 2.12 -13.85
CA THR A 70 0.38 2.78 -12.57
C THR A 70 1.51 3.71 -12.11
N VAL A 71 2.75 3.22 -12.09
CA VAL A 71 3.93 4.04 -11.72
C VAL A 71 4.07 5.26 -12.62
N LYS A 72 3.88 5.08 -13.93
CA LYS A 72 3.95 6.15 -14.93
C LYS A 72 2.87 7.21 -14.69
N GLU A 73 1.62 6.80 -14.42
CA GLU A 73 0.52 7.72 -14.13
C GLU A 73 0.75 8.51 -12.85
N ILE A 74 1.19 7.86 -11.77
CA ILE A 74 1.52 8.53 -10.51
C ILE A 74 2.62 9.58 -10.74
N LEU A 75 3.66 9.21 -11.49
CA LEU A 75 4.74 10.13 -11.83
C LEU A 75 4.32 11.22 -12.83
N ALA A 76 3.22 11.09 -13.53
CA ALA A 76 2.68 12.11 -14.43
C ALA A 76 1.81 13.16 -13.72
N LEU A 77 1.44 12.95 -12.46
CA LEU A 77 0.65 13.92 -11.69
C LEU A 77 1.34 15.30 -11.66
N LYS A 78 0.57 16.37 -11.69
CA LYS A 78 1.07 17.76 -11.65
C LYS A 78 1.94 18.05 -10.43
N LYS A 79 1.58 17.50 -9.27
CA LYS A 79 2.38 17.46 -8.05
C LYS A 79 2.57 15.99 -7.66
N LEU A 80 3.75 15.64 -7.19
CA LEU A 80 3.99 14.28 -6.69
C LEU A 80 3.26 14.07 -5.36
N PRO A 81 2.71 12.87 -5.14
CA PRO A 81 2.27 12.48 -3.80
C PRO A 81 3.43 12.51 -2.79
N ALA A 82 3.10 12.74 -1.52
CA ALA A 82 4.06 12.64 -0.42
C ALA A 82 4.69 11.25 -0.32
N ALA A 83 3.90 10.22 -0.63
CA ALA A 83 4.33 8.83 -0.64
C ALA A 83 3.35 7.96 -1.46
N ALA A 84 3.79 6.74 -1.77
CA ALA A 84 2.91 5.63 -2.14
C ALA A 84 2.76 4.65 -0.97
N LEU A 85 1.59 4.01 -0.87
CA LEU A 85 1.32 2.90 0.03
C LEU A 85 0.75 1.75 -0.80
N ILE A 86 1.37 0.57 -0.72
CA ILE A 86 0.93 -0.64 -1.41
C ILE A 86 0.36 -1.61 -0.37
N CYS A 87 -0.93 -1.89 -0.48
CA CYS A 87 -1.71 -2.63 0.52
C CYS A 87 -1.71 -4.14 0.26
N GLY A 88 -0.54 -4.77 0.35
CA GLY A 88 -0.38 -6.23 0.34
C GLY A 88 -0.44 -6.87 -1.05
N ASP A 89 -0.25 -8.20 -1.05
CA ASP A 89 -0.10 -9.03 -2.23
C ASP A 89 0.90 -8.43 -3.22
N LEU A 90 2.11 -8.19 -2.68
CA LEU A 90 3.23 -7.63 -3.41
C LEU A 90 3.78 -8.63 -4.42
N ALA A 91 3.95 -9.89 -3.98
CA ALA A 91 4.42 -11.00 -4.77
C ALA A 91 3.28 -11.70 -5.52
N PHE A 92 3.64 -12.37 -6.61
CA PHE A 92 2.67 -13.01 -7.51
C PHE A 92 1.84 -14.11 -6.82
N ASN A 93 2.51 -15.04 -6.12
CA ASN A 93 1.81 -16.20 -5.58
C ASN A 93 2.37 -16.65 -4.23
N THR A 94 3.62 -17.11 -4.20
CA THR A 94 4.25 -17.72 -3.01
C THR A 94 5.33 -16.87 -2.37
N GLY A 95 5.40 -15.61 -2.74
CA GLY A 95 6.38 -14.67 -2.19
C GLY A 95 7.82 -15.10 -2.45
N GLU A 96 8.14 -15.39 -3.72
CA GLU A 96 9.50 -15.75 -4.10
C GLU A 96 10.43 -14.54 -4.01
N LYS A 97 11.69 -14.75 -3.67
CA LYS A 97 12.67 -13.66 -3.55
C LYS A 97 12.76 -12.83 -4.82
N GLY A 98 12.73 -13.48 -5.99
CA GLY A 98 12.76 -12.81 -7.29
C GLY A 98 11.54 -11.91 -7.56
N ASP A 99 10.37 -12.20 -6.95
CA ASP A 99 9.19 -11.35 -7.06
C ASP A 99 9.47 -9.99 -6.41
N TYR A 100 10.06 -9.98 -5.22
CA TYR A 100 10.42 -8.75 -4.51
C TYR A 100 11.57 -8.01 -5.19
N GLU A 101 12.58 -8.71 -5.71
CA GLU A 101 13.68 -8.11 -6.47
C GLU A 101 13.14 -7.37 -7.70
N ASN A 102 12.21 -7.99 -8.44
CA ASN A 102 11.55 -7.36 -9.58
C ASN A 102 10.69 -6.17 -9.15
N MET A 103 9.90 -6.31 -8.09
CA MET A 103 9.09 -5.22 -7.53
C MET A 103 9.96 -4.00 -7.17
N ILE A 104 11.12 -4.21 -6.53
CA ILE A 104 12.05 -3.12 -6.16
C ILE A 104 12.52 -2.35 -7.41
N GLU A 105 12.83 -3.06 -8.51
CA GLU A 105 13.23 -2.43 -9.76
C GLU A 105 12.07 -1.65 -10.42
N LEU A 106 10.85 -2.19 -10.38
CA LEU A 106 9.66 -1.50 -10.88
C LEU A 106 9.31 -0.26 -10.07
N LEU A 107 9.62 -0.24 -8.78
CA LEU A 107 9.44 0.91 -7.89
C LEU A 107 10.58 1.95 -7.98
N ARG A 108 11.68 1.60 -8.64
CA ARG A 108 12.84 2.48 -8.77
C ARG A 108 12.52 3.88 -9.32
N PRO A 109 11.66 4.06 -10.36
CA PRO A 109 11.31 5.38 -10.86
C PRO A 109 10.68 6.30 -9.79
N MET A 110 9.80 5.76 -8.92
CA MET A 110 9.23 6.53 -7.81
C MET A 110 10.31 6.98 -6.82
N ARG A 111 11.22 6.07 -6.44
CA ARG A 111 12.31 6.36 -5.50
C ARG A 111 13.29 7.40 -6.06
N VAL A 112 13.57 7.35 -7.36
CA VAL A 112 14.40 8.34 -8.06
C VAL A 112 13.69 9.70 -8.09
N ALA A 113 12.38 9.72 -8.25
CA ALA A 113 11.55 10.93 -8.17
C ALA A 113 11.40 11.48 -6.74
N GLN A 114 12.13 10.93 -5.76
CA GLN A 114 12.13 11.31 -4.35
C GLN A 114 10.81 11.00 -3.62
N MET A 115 10.04 10.05 -4.13
CA MET A 115 8.80 9.59 -3.49
C MET A 115 9.06 8.30 -2.71
N PRO A 116 8.87 8.27 -1.39
CA PRO A 116 8.98 7.06 -0.58
C PRO A 116 7.81 6.11 -0.86
N VAL A 117 8.05 4.80 -0.69
CA VAL A 117 7.02 3.76 -0.86
C VAL A 117 6.91 2.93 0.41
N HIS A 118 5.73 2.88 0.98
CA HIS A 118 5.39 2.06 2.14
C HIS A 118 4.71 0.77 1.67
N LEU A 119 5.07 -0.34 2.30
CA LEU A 119 4.64 -1.67 1.88
C LEU A 119 3.87 -2.35 3.02
N VAL A 120 2.77 -3.01 2.69
CA VAL A 120 2.00 -3.90 3.55
C VAL A 120 2.18 -5.32 3.03
N LEU A 121 2.07 -6.35 3.86
CA LEU A 121 2.10 -7.74 3.41
C LEU A 121 0.68 -8.29 3.27
N GLY A 122 0.45 -9.09 2.21
CA GLY A 122 -0.77 -9.84 1.96
C GLY A 122 -0.53 -11.35 2.05
N ASN A 123 -1.55 -12.15 1.73
CA ASN A 123 -1.45 -13.61 1.85
C ASN A 123 -0.60 -14.26 0.75
N HIS A 124 -0.33 -13.59 -0.35
CA HIS A 124 0.62 -14.05 -1.38
C HIS A 124 2.07 -13.69 -1.07
N ASP A 125 2.33 -12.97 0.02
CA ASP A 125 3.67 -12.63 0.45
C ASP A 125 4.29 -13.68 1.36
N HIS A 126 5.62 -13.70 1.45
CA HIS A 126 6.39 -14.51 2.38
C HIS A 126 7.26 -13.60 3.24
N ARG A 127 6.93 -13.44 4.52
CA ARG A 127 7.50 -12.43 5.40
C ARG A 127 9.03 -12.45 5.46
N GLU A 128 9.63 -13.62 5.60
CA GLU A 128 11.09 -13.76 5.72
C GLU A 128 11.78 -13.46 4.39
N ARG A 129 11.30 -14.01 3.28
CA ARG A 129 11.86 -13.73 1.94
C ARG A 129 11.72 -12.25 1.56
N PHE A 130 10.62 -11.62 1.93
CA PHE A 130 10.43 -10.17 1.79
C PHE A 130 11.49 -9.40 2.60
N TRP A 131 11.73 -9.78 3.86
CA TRP A 131 12.74 -9.13 4.68
C TRP A 131 14.17 -9.36 4.17
N ASP A 132 14.45 -10.51 3.61
CA ASP A 132 15.75 -10.82 3.02
C ASP A 132 16.01 -10.04 1.73
N ALA A 133 15.01 -9.98 0.83
CA ALA A 133 15.10 -9.22 -0.41
C ALA A 133 15.30 -7.71 -0.17
N LEU A 134 14.73 -7.19 0.93
CA LEU A 134 14.79 -5.78 1.33
C LEU A 134 15.74 -5.53 2.51
N GLN A 135 16.73 -6.39 2.74
CA GLN A 135 17.61 -6.31 3.89
C GLN A 135 18.31 -4.96 4.02
N SER A 136 18.74 -4.35 2.90
CA SER A 136 19.39 -3.04 2.88
C SER A 136 18.49 -1.88 3.32
N GLU A 137 17.17 -2.05 3.23
CA GLU A 137 16.16 -1.06 3.58
C GLU A 137 15.55 -1.33 4.97
N ARG A 138 16.00 -2.39 5.62
CA ARG A 138 15.42 -2.86 6.89
C ARG A 138 15.92 -2.01 8.05
N SER A 139 14.99 -1.44 8.81
CA SER A 139 15.34 -0.76 10.06
C SER A 139 15.65 -1.76 11.18
N ALA A 140 16.64 -1.43 12.02
CA ALA A 140 16.94 -2.18 13.22
C ALA A 140 15.82 -2.13 14.28
N LYS A 141 15.01 -1.08 14.28
CA LYS A 141 13.90 -0.90 15.24
C LYS A 141 12.58 -1.32 14.61
N ARG A 142 12.01 -2.44 15.05
CA ARG A 142 10.67 -2.90 14.71
C ARG A 142 9.76 -2.80 15.94
N PRO A 143 8.54 -2.26 15.80
CA PRO A 143 7.61 -2.20 16.93
C PRO A 143 7.19 -3.60 17.40
N LEU A 144 7.11 -4.55 16.47
CA LEU A 144 6.83 -5.96 16.72
C LEU A 144 7.92 -6.81 16.06
N LYS A 145 8.38 -7.84 16.77
CA LYS A 145 9.49 -8.69 16.30
C LYS A 145 9.08 -9.52 15.09
N ASP A 146 7.88 -10.07 15.11
CA ASP A 146 7.42 -11.10 14.19
C ASP A 146 6.33 -10.59 13.20
N ARG A 147 6.11 -9.28 13.15
CA ARG A 147 5.11 -8.65 12.30
C ARG A 147 5.67 -7.41 11.60
N HIS A 148 5.19 -7.19 10.38
CA HIS A 148 5.54 -6.02 9.57
C HIS A 148 4.58 -4.85 9.87
N ALA A 149 4.58 -4.34 11.10
CA ALA A 149 3.69 -3.28 11.56
C ALA A 149 4.41 -1.95 11.77
N SER A 150 3.70 -0.83 11.54
CA SER A 150 4.27 0.53 11.72
C SER A 150 3.24 1.63 11.93
N ILE A 151 3.77 2.80 12.30
CA ILE A 151 3.04 4.06 12.24
C ILE A 151 3.78 4.99 11.28
N ILE A 152 3.05 5.55 10.31
CA ILE A 152 3.56 6.58 9.41
C ILE A 152 2.94 7.90 9.86
N HIS A 153 3.77 8.79 10.38
CA HIS A 153 3.32 10.10 10.82
C HIS A 153 3.24 11.07 9.65
N THR A 154 2.09 11.72 9.49
CA THR A 154 1.88 12.75 8.48
C THR A 154 1.28 14.02 9.09
N PRO A 155 1.27 15.16 8.40
CA PRO A 155 0.75 16.39 8.98
C PRO A 155 -0.72 16.31 9.41
N ARG A 156 -1.60 15.63 8.65
CA ARG A 156 -3.07 15.63 8.86
C ARG A 156 -3.62 14.37 9.50
N ALA A 157 -2.95 13.22 9.34
CA ALA A 157 -3.38 11.94 9.89
C ALA A 157 -2.17 11.05 10.16
N ASN A 158 -2.33 10.00 10.93
CA ASN A 158 -1.34 8.95 11.08
C ASN A 158 -1.85 7.65 10.43
N TRP A 159 -1.01 6.98 9.64
CA TRP A 159 -1.32 5.66 9.08
C TRP A 159 -0.79 4.59 10.03
N PHE A 160 -1.66 3.71 10.47
CA PHE A 160 -1.33 2.54 11.29
C PHE A 160 -1.34 1.31 10.38
N VAL A 161 -0.17 0.89 9.97
CA VAL A 161 0.02 -0.27 9.09
C VAL A 161 0.13 -1.52 9.93
N LEU A 162 -0.69 -2.51 9.62
CA LEU A 162 -0.72 -3.81 10.29
C LEU A 162 -0.37 -4.93 9.31
N ASP A 163 0.13 -6.02 9.84
CA ASP A 163 0.50 -7.23 9.12
C ASP A 163 -0.49 -8.35 9.46
N SER A 164 -1.35 -8.68 8.51
CA SER A 164 -2.32 -9.76 8.63
C SER A 164 -1.90 -11.05 7.92
N LEU A 165 -0.69 -11.11 7.36
CA LEU A 165 -0.14 -12.35 6.83
C LEU A 165 -0.02 -13.38 7.96
N ASP A 166 -0.69 -14.50 7.87
CA ASP A 166 -0.50 -15.65 8.73
C ASP A 166 0.61 -16.54 8.16
N GLU A 167 0.26 -17.42 7.26
CA GLU A 167 1.17 -18.20 6.44
C GLU A 167 0.96 -17.83 4.97
N THR A 168 2.00 -17.97 4.15
CA THR A 168 1.89 -17.75 2.70
C THR A 168 0.80 -18.65 2.10
N LEU A 169 -0.08 -18.08 1.30
CA LEU A 169 -1.27 -18.70 0.71
C LEU A 169 -2.40 -19.06 1.71
N SER A 170 -2.26 -18.76 2.98
CA SER A 170 -3.40 -18.81 3.90
C SER A 170 -4.38 -17.68 3.54
N ILE A 171 -5.58 -18.03 3.09
CA ILE A 171 -6.57 -17.03 2.64
C ILE A 171 -7.06 -16.15 3.81
N PRO A 172 -7.44 -16.71 4.99
CA PRO A 172 -7.77 -15.86 6.14
C PRO A 172 -6.53 -15.18 6.72
N GLY A 173 -6.67 -13.88 7.00
CA GLY A 173 -5.64 -13.11 7.66
C GLY A 173 -5.71 -13.20 9.17
N VAL A 174 -4.56 -13.12 9.86
CA VAL A 174 -4.43 -13.17 11.32
C VAL A 174 -3.57 -12.03 11.83
N LEU A 175 -4.11 -11.19 12.72
CA LEU A 175 -3.37 -10.11 13.39
C LEU A 175 -2.64 -10.62 14.65
N GLY A 176 -3.29 -11.44 15.42
CA GLY A 176 -2.80 -11.93 16.71
C GLY A 176 -2.96 -10.92 17.87
N ALA A 177 -3.09 -11.43 19.09
CA ALA A 177 -3.33 -10.62 20.28
C ALA A 177 -2.24 -9.57 20.56
N THR A 178 -0.98 -9.91 20.28
CA THR A 178 0.17 -9.00 20.49
C THR A 178 0.05 -7.77 19.60
N GLN A 179 -0.30 -7.94 18.32
CA GLN A 179 -0.44 -6.82 17.38
C GLN A 179 -1.69 -5.98 17.70
N LEU A 180 -2.81 -6.60 18.08
CA LEU A 180 -4.00 -5.90 18.53
C LEU A 180 -3.73 -5.06 19.78
N SER A 181 -2.98 -5.60 20.75
CA SER A 181 -2.56 -4.85 21.95
C SER A 181 -1.63 -3.68 21.59
N TRP A 182 -0.69 -3.90 20.69
CA TRP A 182 0.18 -2.83 20.19
C TRP A 182 -0.61 -1.74 19.49
N LEU A 183 -1.57 -2.10 18.62
CA LEU A 183 -2.44 -1.14 17.94
C LEU A 183 -3.21 -0.28 18.96
N ALA A 184 -3.83 -0.92 19.96
CA ALA A 184 -4.58 -0.21 20.99
C ALA A 184 -3.72 0.84 21.71
N LYS A 185 -2.55 0.43 22.22
CA LYS A 185 -1.59 1.33 22.89
C LYS A 185 -1.08 2.44 21.97
N SER A 186 -0.82 2.10 20.71
CA SER A 186 -0.32 3.06 19.71
C SER A 186 -1.38 4.09 19.33
N LEU A 187 -2.64 3.68 19.20
CA LEU A 187 -3.76 4.60 18.99
C LEU A 187 -3.94 5.54 20.19
N ASP A 188 -3.88 5.02 21.43
CA ASP A 188 -4.01 5.82 22.63
C ASP A 188 -2.87 6.85 22.77
N ALA A 189 -1.64 6.46 22.42
CA ALA A 189 -0.47 7.35 22.41
C ALA A 189 -0.53 8.42 21.30
N ASN A 190 -1.39 8.29 20.30
CA ASN A 190 -1.55 9.20 19.17
C ASN A 190 -2.99 9.74 19.05
N ALA A 191 -3.69 9.91 20.17
CA ALA A 191 -5.12 10.26 20.19
C ALA A 191 -5.44 11.66 19.64
N ASN A 192 -4.45 12.54 19.54
CA ASN A 192 -4.61 13.93 19.13
C ASN A 192 -4.68 14.13 17.60
N LYS A 193 -4.59 13.07 16.81
CA LYS A 193 -4.57 13.14 15.34
C LYS A 193 -5.43 12.02 14.74
N PRO A 194 -6.13 12.27 13.60
CA PRO A 194 -6.83 11.23 12.86
C PRO A 194 -5.94 10.01 12.61
N ALA A 195 -6.48 8.83 12.82
CA ALA A 195 -5.83 7.55 12.59
C ALA A 195 -6.50 6.81 11.43
N LEU A 196 -5.70 6.39 10.46
CA LEU A 196 -6.08 5.59 9.31
C LEU A 196 -5.43 4.22 9.47
N VAL A 197 -6.22 3.18 9.65
CA VAL A 197 -5.71 1.80 9.84
C VAL A 197 -5.65 1.12 8.47
N VAL A 198 -4.55 0.44 8.19
CA VAL A 198 -4.33 -0.28 6.93
C VAL A 198 -3.97 -1.72 7.21
N VAL A 199 -4.72 -2.63 6.63
CA VAL A 199 -4.53 -4.09 6.69
C VAL A 199 -4.81 -4.65 5.31
N HIS A 200 -4.10 -5.68 4.87
CA HIS A 200 -4.39 -6.26 3.56
C HIS A 200 -5.77 -6.94 3.51
N HIS A 201 -6.06 -7.82 4.49
CA HIS A 201 -7.31 -8.57 4.48
C HIS A 201 -8.52 -7.71 4.85
N ASN A 202 -9.62 -7.91 4.12
CA ASN A 202 -10.90 -7.24 4.38
C ASN A 202 -11.51 -7.68 5.72
N PRO A 203 -12.37 -6.85 6.33
CA PRO A 203 -13.17 -7.28 7.46
C PRO A 203 -14.14 -8.39 7.00
N ASP A 204 -14.28 -9.45 7.81
CA ASP A 204 -15.12 -10.60 7.48
C ASP A 204 -15.73 -11.20 8.75
N GLU A 205 -17.04 -11.24 8.82
CA GLU A 205 -17.78 -11.83 9.92
C GLU A 205 -18.69 -13.01 9.48
N ARG A 206 -18.45 -13.51 8.23
CA ARG A 206 -19.19 -14.65 7.67
C ARG A 206 -18.79 -15.95 8.37
N GLU A 207 -19.62 -16.96 8.27
CA GLU A 207 -19.34 -18.31 8.81
C GLU A 207 -18.06 -18.90 8.18
N LYS A 208 -17.91 -18.79 6.86
CA LYS A 208 -16.70 -19.17 6.16
C LYS A 208 -15.85 -17.92 5.89
N ILE A 209 -14.91 -17.66 6.79
CA ILE A 209 -14.04 -16.46 6.71
C ILE A 209 -13.02 -16.63 5.59
N SER A 210 -12.90 -15.61 4.74
CA SER A 210 -11.83 -15.45 3.75
C SER A 210 -11.05 -14.14 3.94
N GLY A 211 -11.54 -13.24 4.77
CA GLY A 211 -10.88 -12.00 5.18
C GLY A 211 -10.14 -12.15 6.51
N LEU A 212 -10.27 -11.18 7.39
CA LEU A 212 -9.59 -11.12 8.68
C LEU A 212 -10.34 -11.91 9.75
N ILE A 213 -9.69 -12.90 10.38
CA ILE A 213 -10.29 -13.73 11.44
C ILE A 213 -10.69 -12.87 12.63
N GLU A 214 -9.80 -11.99 13.11
CA GLU A 214 -10.06 -11.15 14.27
C GLU A 214 -10.79 -9.84 13.92
N THR A 215 -11.71 -9.87 12.95
CA THR A 215 -12.51 -8.69 12.59
C THR A 215 -13.19 -8.06 13.81
N LYS A 216 -13.87 -8.86 14.62
CA LYS A 216 -14.58 -8.37 15.82
C LYS A 216 -13.63 -7.76 16.84
N GLU A 217 -12.49 -8.40 17.09
CA GLU A 217 -11.46 -7.95 18.03
C GLU A 217 -10.81 -6.65 17.55
N LEU A 218 -10.52 -6.54 16.26
CA LEU A 218 -10.00 -5.32 15.66
C LEU A 218 -11.00 -4.16 15.82
N PHE A 219 -12.27 -4.38 15.53
CA PHE A 219 -13.30 -3.35 15.67
C PHE A 219 -13.56 -2.99 17.13
N LYS A 220 -13.43 -3.92 18.10
CA LYS A 220 -13.43 -3.60 19.54
C LYS A 220 -12.28 -2.66 19.91
N VAL A 221 -11.14 -2.75 19.26
CA VAL A 221 -10.02 -1.81 19.45
C VAL A 221 -10.32 -0.47 18.79
N MET A 222 -10.85 -0.45 17.58
CA MET A 222 -11.01 0.77 16.77
C MET A 222 -12.23 1.62 17.16
N ARG A 223 -13.41 1.00 17.36
CA ARG A 223 -14.68 1.72 17.53
C ARG A 223 -14.71 2.70 18.71
N PRO A 224 -14.18 2.38 19.91
CA PRO A 224 -14.16 3.31 21.02
C PRO A 224 -13.24 4.53 20.81
N ARG A 225 -12.28 4.43 19.89
CA ARG A 225 -11.26 5.44 19.63
C ARG A 225 -11.70 6.38 18.53
N LYS A 226 -12.29 7.52 18.90
CA LYS A 226 -12.88 8.48 17.96
C LYS A 226 -11.89 9.07 16.95
N GLN A 227 -10.59 9.01 17.23
CA GLN A 227 -9.55 9.39 16.27
C GLN A 227 -9.38 8.39 15.11
N VAL A 228 -9.82 7.13 15.24
CA VAL A 228 -9.84 6.18 14.11
C VAL A 228 -10.95 6.59 13.15
N LYS A 229 -10.58 6.96 11.93
CA LYS A 229 -11.47 7.55 10.92
C LYS A 229 -11.77 6.62 9.76
N ALA A 230 -10.77 5.82 9.35
CA ALA A 230 -10.94 4.91 8.23
C ALA A 230 -10.09 3.64 8.40
N PHE A 231 -10.56 2.59 7.77
CA PHE A 231 -9.92 1.28 7.65
C PHE A 231 -9.78 0.95 6.16
N PHE A 232 -8.53 0.85 5.70
CA PHE A 232 -8.18 0.56 4.32
C PHE A 232 -7.74 -0.89 4.18
N TYR A 233 -8.18 -1.56 3.10
CA TYR A 233 -7.82 -2.94 2.82
C TYR A 233 -7.83 -3.22 1.32
N GLY A 234 -7.27 -4.37 0.91
CA GLY A 234 -7.26 -4.91 -0.45
C GLY A 234 -7.87 -6.30 -0.50
N HIS A 235 -7.11 -7.30 -1.00
CA HIS A 235 -7.42 -8.72 -0.97
C HIS A 235 -8.61 -9.17 -1.85
N THR A 236 -9.67 -8.38 -1.89
CA THR A 236 -10.89 -8.74 -2.61
C THR A 236 -10.84 -8.40 -4.10
N HIS A 237 -9.82 -7.66 -4.54
CA HIS A 237 -9.69 -7.11 -5.89
C HIS A 237 -10.90 -6.26 -6.33
N ARG A 238 -11.54 -5.57 -5.38
CA ARG A 238 -12.71 -4.72 -5.61
C ARG A 238 -12.44 -3.31 -5.13
N TRP A 239 -13.09 -2.34 -5.77
CA TRP A 239 -13.21 -1.00 -5.24
C TRP A 239 -14.55 -0.85 -4.53
N SER A 240 -14.54 -0.39 -3.30
CA SER A 240 -15.77 0.03 -2.62
C SER A 240 -15.44 0.94 -1.42
N VAL A 241 -16.38 1.81 -1.10
CA VAL A 241 -16.36 2.64 0.09
C VAL A 241 -17.65 2.44 0.84
N GLN A 242 -17.55 2.09 2.10
CA GLN A 242 -18.68 1.87 3.01
C GLN A 242 -18.38 2.55 4.36
N GLU A 243 -19.34 2.53 5.27
CA GLU A 243 -19.18 3.02 6.62
C GLU A 243 -19.72 1.98 7.60
N ASP A 244 -19.01 1.74 8.69
CA ASP A 244 -19.49 0.88 9.76
C ASP A 244 -20.47 1.65 10.69
N SER A 245 -21.17 0.92 11.54
CA SER A 245 -22.15 1.51 12.48
C SER A 245 -21.58 2.54 13.47
N SER A 246 -20.25 2.66 13.57
CA SER A 246 -19.59 3.64 14.42
C SER A 246 -19.08 4.87 13.66
N GLY A 247 -19.28 4.92 12.34
CA GLY A 247 -18.80 5.98 11.45
C GLY A 247 -17.35 5.82 11.00
N ILE A 248 -16.75 4.62 11.12
CA ILE A 248 -15.45 4.33 10.52
C ILE A 248 -15.67 4.01 9.04
N HIS A 249 -15.01 4.76 8.16
CA HIS A 249 -15.05 4.47 6.74
C HIS A 249 -14.26 3.19 6.42
N LEU A 250 -14.86 2.30 5.64
CA LEU A 250 -14.30 1.04 5.16
C LEU A 250 -13.95 1.21 3.69
N VAL A 251 -12.66 1.30 3.37
CA VAL A 251 -12.17 1.59 2.02
C VAL A 251 -11.48 0.35 1.48
N ASN A 252 -12.13 -0.31 0.53
CA ASN A 252 -11.57 -1.43 -0.21
C ASN A 252 -10.82 -0.90 -1.43
N LEU A 253 -9.50 -1.08 -1.49
CA LEU A 253 -8.68 -0.60 -2.58
C LEU A 253 -8.79 -1.52 -3.81
N PRO A 254 -8.81 -0.96 -5.03
CA PRO A 254 -8.83 -1.76 -6.25
C PRO A 254 -7.52 -2.51 -6.43
N THR A 255 -7.58 -3.66 -7.10
CA THR A 255 -6.37 -4.34 -7.55
C THR A 255 -5.67 -3.54 -8.66
N THR A 256 -4.36 -3.61 -8.69
CA THR A 256 -3.55 -3.12 -9.83
C THR A 256 -3.21 -4.26 -10.81
N ALA A 257 -3.28 -5.52 -10.37
CA ALA A 257 -2.94 -6.68 -11.18
C ALA A 257 -4.11 -7.14 -12.07
N TYR A 258 -4.95 -8.01 -11.56
CA TYR A 258 -6.05 -8.63 -12.31
C TYR A 258 -7.34 -8.62 -11.50
N ARG A 259 -8.46 -8.61 -12.20
CA ARG A 259 -9.82 -8.62 -11.62
C ARG A 259 -10.34 -10.05 -11.50
N PHE A 260 -11.15 -10.33 -10.48
CA PHE A 260 -11.92 -11.57 -10.40
C PHE A 260 -13.23 -11.48 -11.19
N ASP A 261 -13.75 -10.27 -11.36
CA ASP A 261 -14.93 -9.98 -12.17
C ASP A 261 -14.58 -8.84 -13.16
N PRO A 262 -14.92 -8.99 -14.46
CA PRO A 262 -14.64 -7.98 -15.48
C PRO A 262 -15.27 -6.59 -15.20
N SER A 263 -16.36 -6.54 -14.42
CA SER A 263 -17.03 -5.29 -14.05
C SER A 263 -16.29 -4.49 -12.97
N TYR A 264 -15.30 -5.09 -12.26
CA TYR A 264 -14.56 -4.37 -11.23
C TYR A 264 -13.49 -3.48 -11.84
N PRO A 265 -13.27 -2.27 -11.31
CA PRO A 265 -12.17 -1.43 -11.74
C PRO A 265 -10.82 -2.07 -11.36
N CYS A 266 -9.85 -1.92 -12.26
CA CYS A 266 -8.44 -2.22 -12.00
C CYS A 266 -7.66 -0.91 -12.05
N GLY A 267 -6.89 -0.61 -11.00
CA GLY A 267 -6.20 0.67 -10.93
C GLY A 267 -5.66 1.00 -9.54
N TRP A 268 -5.68 2.27 -9.21
CA TRP A 268 -5.13 2.83 -7.98
C TRP A 268 -5.92 4.06 -7.53
N VAL A 269 -5.63 4.60 -6.34
CA VAL A 269 -6.40 5.72 -5.77
C VAL A 269 -5.49 6.89 -5.43
N VAL A 270 -5.86 8.09 -5.87
CA VAL A 270 -5.30 9.35 -5.35
C VAL A 270 -6.04 9.70 -4.06
N ALA A 271 -5.33 9.75 -2.94
CA ALA A 271 -5.90 10.07 -1.65
C ALA A 271 -5.37 11.44 -1.16
N ASN A 272 -6.25 12.41 -1.03
CA ASN A 272 -5.92 13.73 -0.53
C ASN A 272 -6.44 13.88 0.89
N LEU A 273 -5.54 13.92 1.87
CA LEU A 273 -5.87 14.17 3.26
C LEU A 273 -6.31 15.63 3.42
N GLU A 274 -7.47 15.85 4.04
CA GLU A 274 -8.04 17.14 4.33
C GLU A 274 -8.03 17.42 5.84
N LYS A 275 -8.41 18.61 6.27
CA LYS A 275 -8.47 18.95 7.72
C LYS A 275 -9.48 18.09 8.47
N ARG A 276 -10.62 17.76 7.84
CA ARG A 276 -11.74 17.03 8.43
C ARG A 276 -12.19 15.82 7.63
N GLY A 277 -11.31 15.29 6.75
CA GLY A 277 -11.70 14.21 5.86
C GLY A 277 -10.56 13.70 5.00
N ILE A 278 -10.94 12.89 4.03
CA ILE A 278 -10.10 12.42 2.95
C ILE A 278 -10.91 12.39 1.65
N ARG A 279 -10.33 12.91 0.59
CA ARG A 279 -10.88 12.83 -0.76
C ARG A 279 -10.13 11.74 -1.52
N LEU A 280 -10.87 10.76 -2.01
CA LEU A 280 -10.37 9.62 -2.75
C LEU A 280 -10.80 9.76 -4.22
N GLU A 281 -9.87 9.62 -5.15
CA GLU A 281 -10.15 9.62 -6.59
C GLU A 281 -9.63 8.33 -7.20
N LEU A 282 -10.53 7.52 -7.76
CA LEU A 282 -10.20 6.26 -8.42
C LEU A 282 -9.58 6.52 -9.80
N ARG A 283 -8.43 5.93 -10.04
CA ARG A 283 -7.70 5.95 -11.32
C ARG A 283 -7.66 4.54 -11.89
N CYS A 284 -8.53 4.26 -12.85
CA CYS A 284 -8.54 2.97 -13.56
C CYS A 284 -7.45 2.95 -14.63
N LEU A 285 -6.80 1.79 -14.80
CA LEU A 285 -5.87 1.57 -15.91
C LEU A 285 -6.57 1.62 -17.28
N ASP A 286 -7.81 1.15 -17.32
CA ASP A 286 -8.73 1.41 -18.43
C ASP A 286 -9.43 2.74 -18.19
N HIS A 287 -8.99 3.79 -18.88
CA HIS A 287 -9.59 5.12 -18.75
C HIS A 287 -11.02 5.23 -19.32
N GLN A 288 -11.51 4.20 -20.00
CA GLN A 288 -12.90 4.13 -20.47
C GLN A 288 -13.84 3.47 -19.46
N HIS A 289 -13.31 2.94 -18.35
CA HIS A 289 -14.13 2.37 -17.29
C HIS A 289 -15.00 3.43 -16.62
N ASP A 290 -16.28 3.15 -16.40
CA ASP A 290 -17.26 4.11 -15.89
C ASP A 290 -16.87 4.75 -14.56
N GLU A 291 -16.12 4.03 -13.74
CA GLU A 291 -15.63 4.54 -12.46
C GLU A 291 -14.30 5.32 -12.54
N HIS A 292 -13.70 5.45 -13.73
CA HIS A 292 -12.46 6.22 -13.87
C HIS A 292 -12.68 7.70 -13.52
N GLY A 293 -11.88 8.22 -12.61
CA GLY A 293 -11.99 9.60 -12.12
C GLY A 293 -13.13 9.81 -11.10
N HIS A 294 -13.83 8.74 -10.69
CA HIS A 294 -14.83 8.85 -9.63
C HIS A 294 -14.20 9.36 -8.33
N VAL A 295 -14.83 10.34 -7.71
CA VAL A 295 -14.36 11.00 -6.50
C VAL A 295 -15.32 10.75 -5.35
N VAL A 296 -14.79 10.26 -4.23
CA VAL A 296 -15.51 10.10 -2.97
C VAL A 296 -14.87 10.98 -1.91
N SER A 297 -15.65 11.83 -1.25
CA SER A 297 -15.21 12.64 -0.11
C SER A 297 -15.74 12.04 1.18
N LEU A 298 -14.85 11.71 2.10
CA LEU A 298 -15.17 11.07 3.38
C LEU A 298 -14.91 12.07 4.50
N GLU A 299 -15.95 12.45 5.21
CA GLU A 299 -15.84 13.31 6.39
C GLU A 299 -15.51 12.48 7.64
N TRP A 300 -14.69 13.03 8.53
CA TRP A 300 -14.31 12.32 9.75
C TRP A 300 -15.45 12.30 10.76
N ARG A 301 -15.77 11.11 11.30
CA ARG A 301 -16.67 10.98 12.45
C ARG A 301 -16.16 11.78 13.66
N PHE A 302 -17.05 12.24 14.51
CA PHE A 302 -16.78 12.99 15.76
C PHE A 302 -16.76 12.10 17.00
#